data_7bf20509de3223014b34496bd16590d5
#
_entry.id   7bf20509de3223014b34496bd16590d5
#
_cell.length_a   1.000
_cell.length_b   1.000
_cell.length_c   1.000
_cell.angle_alpha   90.00
_cell.angle_beta   90.00
_cell.angle_gamma   90.00
#
_symmetry.space_group_name_H-M   'P 1'
#
loop_
_entity.id
_entity.type
_entity.pdbx_description
1 polymer ?
#
loop_
_entity_poly.entity_id
_entity_poly.type
_entity_poly.pdbx_seq_one_letter_code
_entity_poly.pdbx_strand_id
1 'polypeptide(L)'
;MKIGRYFNRILARRKKPKYTQRETFIVKGLEKILGIQPKEVSWYQEAFSLKSTSSQLNYDRLEFLGDAVLGSIVSYYLYRQYPQESEGFLTQMKSKIVNRKNLNQIGEKLNLTSLVLKNGSKFGADLSGNLLEALVGAIYMDFGYDKCQKVVLSKILTHSEMLKLENKIISYKSLLLEWSQKNKIKIDYKTEEELLPSKAKMFKTYIFVGGDKVASATETSKKKSEEKAAQRAFYTLNKKEKIIERQ
;
A
#
# COMPACT_ATOMS: atom_id res chain seq x y z
N MET A 1 -18.84 19.01 76.14
CA MET A 1 -18.90 17.78 75.29
C MET A 1 -18.57 18.20 73.88
N LYS A 2 -17.33 17.85 73.41
CA LYS A 2 -16.87 18.16 72.05
C LYS A 2 -17.06 16.92 71.18
N ILE A 3 -18.05 17.01 70.31
CA ILE A 3 -18.25 16.00 69.28
C ILE A 3 -17.24 16.28 68.17
N GLY A 4 -16.18 15.50 68.17
CA GLY A 4 -15.07 15.61 67.22
C GLY A 4 -15.50 15.39 65.77
N ARG A 5 -15.06 16.30 64.95
CA ARG A 5 -15.10 16.24 63.52
C ARG A 5 -14.31 15.05 62.96
N TYR A 6 -14.95 13.96 62.67
CA TYR A 6 -14.42 12.97 61.77
C TYR A 6 -15.00 13.19 60.35
N PHE A 7 -14.67 14.32 59.75
CA PHE A 7 -14.68 14.43 58.30
C PHE A 7 -13.35 13.88 57.79
N ASN A 8 -13.20 12.58 57.78
CA ASN A 8 -12.18 11.95 56.97
C ASN A 8 -12.53 12.28 55.52
N ARG A 9 -11.90 13.33 55.02
CA ARG A 9 -11.75 13.63 53.60
C ARG A 9 -11.00 12.41 53.01
N ILE A 10 -11.76 11.42 52.57
CA ILE A 10 -11.27 10.44 51.60
C ILE A 10 -10.95 11.25 50.34
N LEU A 11 -9.76 11.84 50.33
CA LEU A 11 -9.10 12.27 49.12
C LEU A 11 -8.87 10.97 48.36
N ALA A 12 -9.90 10.53 47.64
CA ALA A 12 -9.68 9.59 46.58
C ALA A 12 -8.56 10.23 45.73
N ARG A 13 -7.33 9.74 45.95
CA ARG A 13 -6.23 10.02 45.03
C ARG A 13 -6.75 9.61 43.66
N ARG A 14 -7.30 10.57 42.92
CA ARG A 14 -7.61 10.35 41.50
C ARG A 14 -6.31 9.89 40.91
N LYS A 15 -6.18 8.60 40.64
CA LYS A 15 -5.05 8.06 39.89
C LYS A 15 -4.95 8.95 38.66
N LYS A 16 -3.81 9.60 38.47
CA LYS A 16 -3.57 10.36 37.25
C LYS A 16 -3.94 9.47 36.08
N PRO A 17 -4.72 9.92 35.12
CA PRO A 17 -5.07 9.09 33.98
C PRO A 17 -3.77 8.58 33.36
N LYS A 18 -3.75 7.28 33.01
CA LYS A 18 -2.57 6.61 32.42
C LYS A 18 -2.11 7.32 31.14
N TYR A 19 -3.05 7.96 30.43
CA TYR A 19 -2.85 8.59 29.14
C TYR A 19 -3.45 10.01 29.15
N THR A 20 -2.84 10.91 28.39
CA THR A 20 -3.44 12.19 28.00
C THR A 20 -4.71 11.97 27.17
N GLN A 21 -5.49 13.00 26.93
CA GLN A 21 -6.66 12.90 26.05
C GLN A 21 -6.29 12.44 24.63
N ARG A 22 -5.18 12.96 24.09
CA ARG A 22 -4.67 12.60 22.78
C ARG A 22 -4.22 11.14 22.72
N GLU A 23 -3.44 10.69 23.67
CA GLU A 23 -3.01 9.32 23.79
C GLU A 23 -4.19 8.36 23.93
N THR A 24 -5.16 8.70 24.78
CA THR A 24 -6.39 7.94 24.93
C THR A 24 -7.14 7.79 23.60
N PHE A 25 -7.22 8.85 22.80
CA PHE A 25 -7.84 8.82 21.50
C PHE A 25 -7.11 7.88 20.53
N ILE A 26 -5.78 7.96 20.45
CA ILE A 26 -4.96 7.08 19.62
C ILE A 26 -5.11 5.62 20.07
N VAL A 27 -4.96 5.34 21.37
CA VAL A 27 -5.07 3.97 21.94
C VAL A 27 -6.42 3.35 21.60
N LYS A 28 -7.53 4.06 21.80
CA LYS A 28 -8.87 3.59 21.46
C LYS A 28 -9.03 3.36 19.95
N GLY A 29 -8.45 4.23 19.13
CA GLY A 29 -8.43 4.06 17.67
C GLY A 29 -7.70 2.79 17.25
N LEU A 30 -6.51 2.55 17.78
CA LEU A 30 -5.71 1.35 17.49
C LEU A 30 -6.40 0.07 17.97
N GLU A 31 -7.00 0.10 19.15
CA GLU A 31 -7.76 -1.03 19.68
C GLU A 31 -8.96 -1.36 18.77
N LYS A 32 -9.69 -0.35 18.32
CA LYS A 32 -10.83 -0.51 17.40
C LYS A 32 -10.41 -1.05 16.03
N ILE A 33 -9.31 -0.53 15.46
CA ILE A 33 -8.89 -0.82 14.08
C ILE A 33 -8.11 -2.14 14.01
N LEU A 34 -7.19 -2.36 14.94
CA LEU A 34 -6.20 -3.46 14.89
C LEU A 34 -6.33 -4.45 16.05
N GLY A 35 -7.09 -4.13 17.09
CA GLY A 35 -7.18 -4.94 18.32
C GLY A 35 -5.87 -4.96 19.12
N ILE A 36 -5.04 -3.92 19.03
CA ILE A 36 -3.79 -3.80 19.75
C ILE A 36 -3.85 -2.72 20.82
N GLN A 37 -3.16 -2.96 21.94
CA GLN A 37 -2.89 -1.96 22.96
C GLN A 37 -1.40 -1.64 22.95
N PRO A 38 -1.00 -0.39 22.65
CA PRO A 38 0.39 0.03 22.67
C PRO A 38 1.09 -0.25 24.00
N LYS A 39 2.35 -0.68 23.95
CA LYS A 39 3.26 -0.65 25.10
C LYS A 39 3.78 0.77 25.29
N GLU A 40 4.21 1.39 24.18
CA GLU A 40 4.76 2.75 24.13
C GLU A 40 3.97 3.60 23.12
N VAL A 41 3.12 4.48 23.64
CA VAL A 41 2.18 5.29 22.83
C VAL A 41 2.90 6.36 22.00
N SER A 42 4.10 6.77 22.38
CA SER A 42 4.89 7.80 21.70
C SER A 42 5.15 7.45 20.23
N TRP A 43 5.39 6.19 19.89
CA TRP A 43 5.56 5.74 18.50
C TRP A 43 4.34 6.04 17.63
N TYR A 44 3.15 5.84 18.19
CA TYR A 44 1.90 6.09 17.46
C TYR A 44 1.54 7.58 17.42
N GLN A 45 1.95 8.35 18.43
CA GLN A 45 1.86 9.82 18.36
C GLN A 45 2.73 10.35 17.22
N GLU A 46 3.96 9.85 17.07
CA GLU A 46 4.86 10.20 15.97
C GLU A 46 4.25 9.77 14.62
N ALA A 47 3.76 8.53 14.49
CA ALA A 47 3.16 8.00 13.25
C ALA A 47 1.95 8.80 12.77
N PHE A 48 1.19 9.43 13.69
CA PHE A 48 0.03 10.25 13.35
C PHE A 48 0.29 11.76 13.50
N SER A 49 1.56 12.18 13.51
CA SER A 49 1.97 13.59 13.52
C SER A 49 2.39 14.04 12.14
N LEU A 50 1.73 15.08 11.61
CA LEU A 50 2.10 15.68 10.34
C LEU A 50 3.31 16.59 10.51
N LYS A 51 4.02 16.82 9.40
CA LYS A 51 5.12 17.78 9.32
C LYS A 51 4.62 19.17 9.70
N SER A 52 5.27 19.79 10.67
CA SER A 52 4.96 21.14 11.18
C SER A 52 6.25 21.90 11.33
N THR A 53 6.20 23.21 11.13
CA THR A 53 7.34 24.12 11.33
C THR A 53 7.83 24.17 12.78
N SER A 54 6.98 23.75 13.72
CA SER A 54 7.26 23.79 15.17
C SER A 54 7.69 22.45 15.77
N SER A 55 7.62 21.34 15.02
CA SER A 55 7.98 20.00 15.50
C SER A 55 8.89 19.29 14.52
N GLN A 56 10.03 18.79 15.03
CA GLN A 56 10.93 17.91 14.26
C GLN A 56 10.39 16.48 14.16
N LEU A 57 9.47 16.06 15.05
CA LEU A 57 8.87 14.74 15.07
C LEU A 57 7.65 14.72 14.15
N ASN A 58 7.73 13.91 13.13
CA ASN A 58 6.64 13.63 12.19
C ASN A 58 6.71 12.18 11.71
N TYR A 59 5.73 11.75 10.97
CA TYR A 59 5.62 10.37 10.52
C TYR A 59 6.69 9.92 9.50
N ASP A 60 7.45 10.82 8.87
CA ASP A 60 8.35 10.52 7.74
C ASP A 60 9.38 9.42 8.06
N ARG A 61 9.98 9.45 9.27
CA ARG A 61 10.98 8.44 9.68
C ARG A 61 10.35 7.07 9.92
N LEU A 62 9.16 7.04 10.48
CA LEU A 62 8.42 5.79 10.70
C LEU A 62 7.83 5.26 9.39
N GLU A 63 7.43 6.13 8.45
CA GLU A 63 7.07 5.77 7.08
C GLU A 63 8.24 5.05 6.39
N PHE A 64 9.44 5.65 6.40
CA PHE A 64 10.64 5.04 5.82
C PHE A 64 10.92 3.64 6.40
N LEU A 65 10.86 3.49 7.72
CA LEU A 65 11.07 2.22 8.39
C LEU A 65 9.95 1.22 8.06
N GLY A 66 8.72 1.70 8.08
CA GLY A 66 7.52 0.89 7.85
C GLY A 66 7.43 0.35 6.43
N ASP A 67 7.81 1.12 5.40
CA ASP A 67 7.93 0.63 4.02
C ASP A 67 8.86 -0.58 3.94
N ALA A 68 10.06 -0.48 4.52
CA ALA A 68 11.02 -1.58 4.52
C ALA A 68 10.49 -2.83 5.26
N VAL A 69 9.87 -2.64 6.43
CA VAL A 69 9.30 -3.73 7.24
C VAL A 69 8.11 -4.36 6.52
N LEU A 70 7.20 -3.56 5.97
CA LEU A 70 6.05 -4.02 5.20
C LEU A 70 6.50 -4.81 3.97
N GLY A 71 7.48 -4.27 3.23
CA GLY A 71 8.08 -4.95 2.09
C GLY A 71 8.69 -6.31 2.44
N SER A 72 9.36 -6.42 3.60
CA SER A 72 9.91 -7.67 4.12
C SER A 72 8.81 -8.68 4.49
N ILE A 73 7.77 -8.24 5.22
CA ILE A 73 6.64 -9.08 5.62
C ILE A 73 5.92 -9.64 4.39
N VAL A 74 5.65 -8.80 3.39
CA VAL A 74 4.98 -9.22 2.15
C VAL A 74 5.86 -10.18 1.36
N SER A 75 7.16 -9.92 1.24
CA SER A 75 8.09 -10.84 0.54
C SER A 75 8.13 -12.21 1.20
N TYR A 76 8.23 -12.26 2.54
CA TYR A 76 8.21 -13.52 3.29
C TYR A 76 6.89 -14.27 3.11
N TYR A 77 5.75 -13.56 3.20
CA TYR A 77 4.43 -14.15 3.00
C TYR A 77 4.31 -14.76 1.60
N LEU A 78 4.65 -14.03 0.55
CA LEU A 78 4.57 -14.51 -0.84
C LEU A 78 5.48 -15.71 -1.08
N TYR A 79 6.72 -15.67 -0.59
CA TYR A 79 7.66 -16.77 -0.70
C TYR A 79 7.13 -18.06 -0.06
N ARG A 80 6.44 -17.95 1.07
CA ARG A 80 5.84 -19.11 1.77
C ARG A 80 4.55 -19.59 1.13
N GLN A 81 3.74 -18.66 0.62
CA GLN A 81 2.42 -18.96 0.04
C GLN A 81 2.53 -19.58 -1.35
N TYR A 82 3.54 -19.19 -2.12
CA TYR A 82 3.72 -19.58 -3.51
C TYR A 82 5.08 -20.28 -3.75
N PRO A 83 5.31 -21.47 -3.18
CA PRO A 83 6.63 -22.12 -3.19
C PRO A 83 7.08 -22.62 -4.58
N GLN A 84 6.17 -22.74 -5.53
CA GLN A 84 6.44 -23.20 -6.88
C GLN A 84 6.54 -22.06 -7.91
N GLU A 85 6.24 -20.83 -7.48
CA GLU A 85 6.23 -19.70 -8.39
C GLU A 85 7.62 -19.08 -8.58
N SER A 86 7.81 -18.44 -9.74
CA SER A 86 9.08 -17.79 -10.08
C SER A 86 9.32 -16.51 -9.27
N GLU A 87 10.58 -16.09 -9.20
CA GLU A 87 10.94 -14.78 -8.62
C GLU A 87 10.18 -13.63 -9.29
N GLY A 88 10.02 -13.67 -10.63
CA GLY A 88 9.26 -12.67 -11.38
C GLY A 88 7.81 -12.56 -10.92
N PHE A 89 7.13 -13.70 -10.69
CA PHE A 89 5.77 -13.71 -10.14
C PHE A 89 5.74 -13.09 -8.72
N LEU A 90 6.66 -13.49 -7.84
CA LEU A 90 6.71 -12.97 -6.47
C LEU A 90 6.96 -11.45 -6.45
N THR A 91 7.85 -10.95 -7.30
CA THR A 91 8.13 -9.53 -7.46
C THR A 91 6.94 -8.75 -8.00
N GLN A 92 6.23 -9.32 -8.97
CA GLN A 92 5.02 -8.70 -9.52
C GLN A 92 3.90 -8.65 -8.47
N MET A 93 3.68 -9.75 -7.73
CA MET A 93 2.70 -9.81 -6.65
C MET A 93 3.03 -8.84 -5.52
N LYS A 94 4.31 -8.77 -5.10
CA LYS A 94 4.76 -7.77 -4.12
C LYS A 94 4.40 -6.36 -4.60
N SER A 95 4.74 -6.02 -5.84
CA SER A 95 4.41 -4.70 -6.41
C SER A 95 2.90 -4.42 -6.41
N LYS A 96 2.05 -5.45 -6.62
CA LYS A 96 0.59 -5.31 -6.51
C LYS A 96 0.16 -4.93 -5.10
N ILE A 97 0.78 -5.50 -4.10
CA ILE A 97 0.38 -5.34 -2.71
C ILE A 97 0.89 -4.00 -2.16
N VAL A 98 2.18 -3.67 -2.38
CA VAL A 98 2.82 -2.51 -1.75
C VAL A 98 2.84 -1.25 -2.63
N ASN A 99 2.10 -1.22 -3.75
CA ASN A 99 2.04 0.03 -4.51
C ASN A 99 1.22 1.10 -3.80
N ARG A 100 1.60 2.35 -4.06
CA ARG A 100 1.01 3.54 -3.45
C ARG A 100 -0.51 3.57 -3.50
N LYS A 101 -1.11 3.20 -4.65
CA LYS A 101 -2.57 3.20 -4.82
C LYS A 101 -3.25 2.21 -3.87
N ASN A 102 -2.70 1.00 -3.75
CA ASN A 102 -3.26 -0.03 -2.88
C ASN A 102 -3.07 0.33 -1.40
N LEU A 103 -1.90 0.85 -1.01
CA LEU A 103 -1.65 1.28 0.36
C LEU A 103 -2.55 2.45 0.76
N ASN A 104 -2.80 3.41 -0.13
CA ASN A 104 -3.77 4.49 0.09
C ASN A 104 -5.18 3.92 0.33
N GLN A 105 -5.65 3.00 -0.50
CA GLN A 105 -6.97 2.36 -0.34
C GLN A 105 -7.10 1.62 1.00
N ILE A 106 -6.04 0.94 1.45
CA ILE A 106 -6.03 0.26 2.75
C ILE A 106 -6.05 1.30 3.88
N GLY A 107 -5.21 2.34 3.82
CA GLY A 107 -5.17 3.40 4.82
C GLY A 107 -6.50 4.16 4.94
N GLU A 108 -7.19 4.41 3.82
CA GLU A 108 -8.52 4.99 3.77
C GLU A 108 -9.58 4.06 4.39
N LYS A 109 -9.57 2.77 4.04
CA LYS A 109 -10.46 1.76 4.61
C LYS A 109 -10.30 1.64 6.13
N LEU A 110 -9.07 1.74 6.63
CA LEU A 110 -8.77 1.77 8.06
C LEU A 110 -9.05 3.14 8.70
N ASN A 111 -9.44 4.14 7.93
CA ASN A 111 -9.70 5.52 8.36
C ASN A 111 -8.55 6.13 9.19
N LEU A 112 -7.30 5.89 8.77
CA LEU A 112 -6.10 6.31 9.52
C LEU A 112 -5.98 7.83 9.66
N THR A 113 -6.47 8.59 8.68
CA THR A 113 -6.48 10.06 8.72
C THR A 113 -7.29 10.63 9.88
N SER A 114 -8.26 9.85 10.42
CA SER A 114 -9.03 10.25 11.60
C SER A 114 -8.17 10.33 12.87
N LEU A 115 -7.04 9.60 12.90
CA LEU A 115 -6.10 9.59 14.03
C LEU A 115 -5.10 10.77 14.00
N VAL A 116 -5.03 11.49 12.88
CA VAL A 116 -4.17 12.68 12.74
C VAL A 116 -4.80 13.89 13.41
N LEU A 117 -3.98 14.74 14.05
CA LEU A 117 -4.44 16.04 14.52
C LEU A 117 -4.70 16.96 13.31
N LYS A 118 -5.94 17.38 13.15
CA LYS A 118 -6.33 18.31 12.09
C LYS A 118 -5.90 19.74 12.47
N ASN A 119 -4.86 20.23 11.85
CA ASN A 119 -4.44 21.65 11.97
C ASN A 119 -4.95 22.47 10.79
N GLY A 120 -6.19 22.24 10.33
CA GLY A 120 -6.81 23.02 9.24
C GLY A 120 -6.29 22.76 7.84
N SER A 121 -5.24 21.97 7.66
CA SER A 121 -4.64 21.66 6.36
C SER A 121 -5.44 20.63 5.58
N LYS A 122 -5.53 20.80 4.26
CA LYS A 122 -6.01 19.73 3.35
C LYS A 122 -4.95 18.63 3.30
N PHE A 123 -5.37 17.39 3.42
CA PHE A 123 -4.49 16.24 3.31
C PHE A 123 -4.06 16.00 1.86
N GLY A 124 -2.78 15.67 1.66
CA GLY A 124 -2.27 15.21 0.37
C GLY A 124 -2.91 13.86 -0.05
N ALA A 125 -2.96 13.60 -1.34
CA ALA A 125 -3.59 12.39 -1.89
C ALA A 125 -2.96 11.09 -1.39
N ASP A 126 -1.67 11.12 -1.03
CA ASP A 126 -0.91 9.94 -0.62
C ASP A 126 -0.85 9.74 0.90
N LEU A 127 -1.46 10.64 1.68
CA LEU A 127 -1.33 10.62 3.14
C LEU A 127 -1.78 9.31 3.77
N SER A 128 -2.88 8.71 3.29
CA SER A 128 -3.41 7.48 3.87
C SER A 128 -2.44 6.31 3.76
N GLY A 129 -1.71 6.19 2.64
CA GLY A 129 -0.67 5.19 2.45
C GLY A 129 0.55 5.45 3.31
N ASN A 130 1.02 6.70 3.37
CA ASN A 130 2.15 7.08 4.21
C ASN A 130 1.87 6.83 5.70
N LEU A 131 0.66 7.14 6.17
CA LEU A 131 0.24 6.83 7.55
C LEU A 131 0.16 5.32 7.81
N LEU A 132 -0.19 4.52 6.79
CA LEU A 132 -0.19 3.06 6.90
C LEU A 132 1.23 2.53 7.09
N GLU A 133 2.17 3.00 6.28
CA GLU A 133 3.59 2.65 6.42
C GLU A 133 4.13 3.12 7.78
N ALA A 134 3.86 4.37 8.18
CA ALA A 134 4.26 4.89 9.49
C ALA A 134 3.67 4.06 10.65
N LEU A 135 2.42 3.63 10.54
CA LEU A 135 1.78 2.74 11.52
C LEU A 135 2.49 1.39 11.61
N VAL A 136 2.88 0.79 10.48
CA VAL A 136 3.68 -0.45 10.47
C VAL A 136 5.03 -0.22 11.14
N GLY A 137 5.70 0.89 10.87
CA GLY A 137 6.92 1.29 11.54
C GLY A 137 6.76 1.43 13.06
N ALA A 138 5.67 2.07 13.51
CA ALA A 138 5.34 2.21 14.93
C ALA A 138 5.08 0.85 15.61
N ILE A 139 4.32 -0.04 14.97
CA ILE A 139 4.07 -1.39 15.49
C ILE A 139 5.38 -2.18 15.59
N TYR A 140 6.25 -2.07 14.60
CA TYR A 140 7.56 -2.71 14.63
C TYR A 140 8.42 -2.22 15.78
N MET A 141 8.50 -0.90 16.00
CA MET A 141 9.25 -0.30 17.11
C MET A 141 8.70 -0.70 18.49
N ASP A 142 7.39 -0.82 18.61
CA ASP A 142 6.71 -1.13 19.87
C ASP A 142 6.75 -2.63 20.22
N PHE A 143 6.62 -3.51 19.23
CA PHE A 143 6.42 -4.95 19.46
C PHE A 143 7.47 -5.86 18.82
N GLY A 144 8.34 -5.34 17.97
CA GLY A 144 9.27 -6.13 17.16
C GLY A 144 8.62 -6.81 15.95
N TYR A 145 9.44 -7.53 15.18
CA TYR A 145 9.07 -8.07 13.87
C TYR A 145 7.92 -9.08 13.92
N ASP A 146 8.00 -10.08 14.78
CA ASP A 146 7.03 -11.20 14.80
C ASP A 146 5.60 -10.75 15.10
N LYS A 147 5.45 -9.85 16.08
CA LYS A 147 4.14 -9.29 16.42
C LYS A 147 3.65 -8.35 15.32
N CYS A 148 4.54 -7.54 14.75
CA CYS A 148 4.22 -6.67 13.62
C CYS A 148 3.73 -7.49 12.43
N GLN A 149 4.44 -8.54 12.05
CA GLN A 149 4.02 -9.46 10.98
C GLN A 149 2.63 -10.04 11.23
N LYS A 150 2.37 -10.54 12.43
CA LYS A 150 1.05 -11.08 12.80
C LYS A 150 -0.06 -10.04 12.63
N VAL A 151 0.15 -8.81 13.10
CA VAL A 151 -0.84 -7.72 12.98
C VAL A 151 -1.04 -7.35 11.52
N VAL A 152 0.04 -7.16 10.75
CA VAL A 152 -0.03 -6.82 9.33
C VAL A 152 -0.84 -7.85 8.55
N LEU A 153 -0.51 -9.14 8.67
CA LEU A 153 -1.15 -10.20 7.90
C LEU A 153 -2.57 -10.53 8.36
N SER A 154 -2.93 -10.27 9.62
CA SER A 154 -4.27 -10.58 10.13
C SER A 154 -5.25 -9.41 10.08
N LYS A 155 -4.77 -8.15 10.06
CA LYS A 155 -5.61 -6.96 10.22
C LYS A 155 -5.47 -5.94 9.10
N ILE A 156 -4.32 -5.89 8.42
CA ILE A 156 -4.01 -4.88 7.40
C ILE A 156 -4.07 -5.49 6.01
N LEU A 157 -3.29 -6.54 5.78
CA LEU A 157 -3.19 -7.25 4.51
C LEU A 157 -3.74 -8.66 4.67
N THR A 158 -5.07 -8.78 4.77
CA THR A 158 -5.69 -10.10 4.96
C THR A 158 -5.51 -10.98 3.72
N HIS A 159 -5.44 -12.29 3.93
CA HIS A 159 -5.30 -13.27 2.83
C HIS A 159 -6.36 -13.05 1.74
N SER A 160 -7.62 -12.79 2.11
CA SER A 160 -8.70 -12.54 1.14
C SER A 160 -8.48 -11.27 0.31
N GLU A 161 -7.84 -10.25 0.85
CA GLU A 161 -7.51 -9.04 0.10
C GLU A 161 -6.32 -9.26 -0.85
N MET A 162 -5.34 -10.05 -0.41
CA MET A 162 -4.20 -10.42 -1.27
C MET A 162 -4.62 -11.30 -2.43
N LEU A 163 -5.51 -12.28 -2.24
CA LEU A 163 -6.08 -13.09 -3.32
C LEU A 163 -6.82 -12.26 -4.38
N LYS A 164 -7.51 -11.19 -3.99
CA LYS A 164 -8.16 -10.27 -4.95
C LYS A 164 -7.15 -9.56 -5.85
N LEU A 165 -5.93 -9.34 -5.37
CA LEU A 165 -4.86 -8.72 -6.14
C LEU A 165 -4.17 -9.70 -7.08
N GLU A 166 -4.17 -10.99 -6.77
CA GLU A 166 -3.58 -12.04 -7.59
C GLU A 166 -4.14 -12.02 -9.02
N ASN A 167 -5.46 -12.01 -9.14
CA ASN A 167 -6.15 -12.00 -10.43
C ASN A 167 -6.19 -10.61 -11.11
N LYS A 168 -5.63 -9.59 -10.47
CA LYS A 168 -5.60 -8.26 -11.04
C LYS A 168 -4.40 -8.07 -11.97
N ILE A 169 -4.67 -7.97 -13.26
CA ILE A 169 -3.65 -7.61 -14.25
C ILE A 169 -3.18 -6.19 -13.98
N ILE A 170 -1.87 -6.03 -13.66
CA ILE A 170 -1.27 -4.70 -13.45
C ILE A 170 -0.74 -4.13 -14.75
N SER A 171 -0.10 -4.97 -15.55
CA SER A 171 0.56 -4.56 -16.77
C SER A 171 0.45 -5.64 -17.83
N TYR A 172 -0.25 -5.33 -18.89
CA TYR A 172 -0.29 -6.19 -20.07
C TYR A 172 1.07 -6.26 -20.77
N LYS A 173 1.90 -5.21 -20.61
CA LYS A 173 3.27 -5.21 -21.10
C LYS A 173 4.12 -6.27 -20.41
N SER A 174 3.99 -6.44 -19.08
CA SER A 174 4.66 -7.49 -18.33
C SER A 174 4.16 -8.87 -18.74
N LEU A 175 2.84 -9.05 -18.86
CA LEU A 175 2.27 -10.33 -19.30
C LEU A 175 2.75 -10.75 -20.70
N LEU A 176 2.84 -9.79 -21.64
CA LEU A 176 3.37 -10.08 -22.96
C LEU A 176 4.86 -10.42 -22.93
N LEU A 177 5.63 -9.78 -22.05
CA LEU A 177 7.04 -10.11 -21.88
C LEU A 177 7.24 -11.54 -21.35
N GLU A 178 6.49 -11.93 -20.30
CA GLU A 178 6.50 -13.29 -19.77
C GLU A 178 6.09 -14.32 -20.83
N TRP A 179 5.02 -14.02 -21.56
CA TRP A 179 4.58 -14.86 -22.67
C TRP A 179 5.65 -14.99 -23.77
N SER A 180 6.30 -13.89 -24.13
CA SER A 180 7.41 -13.84 -25.10
C SER A 180 8.58 -14.75 -24.67
N GLN A 181 8.98 -14.64 -23.41
CA GLN A 181 10.07 -15.45 -22.84
C GLN A 181 9.71 -16.94 -22.82
N LYS A 182 8.49 -17.27 -22.37
CA LYS A 182 7.99 -18.65 -22.30
C LYS A 182 7.93 -19.31 -23.68
N ASN A 183 7.47 -18.59 -24.69
CA ASN A 183 7.29 -19.11 -26.04
C ASN A 183 8.51 -18.88 -26.93
N LYS A 184 9.55 -18.19 -26.44
CA LYS A 184 10.75 -17.80 -27.21
C LYS A 184 10.42 -17.02 -28.48
N ILE A 185 9.36 -16.20 -28.44
CA ILE A 185 8.92 -15.36 -29.54
C ILE A 185 9.22 -13.90 -29.20
N LYS A 186 9.94 -13.20 -30.07
CA LYS A 186 10.32 -11.80 -29.86
C LYS A 186 9.12 -10.88 -30.00
N ILE A 187 8.98 -9.93 -29.04
CA ILE A 187 8.02 -8.83 -29.09
C ILE A 187 8.76 -7.51 -29.22
N ASP A 188 8.40 -6.74 -30.23
CA ASP A 188 8.95 -5.41 -30.46
C ASP A 188 7.88 -4.35 -30.29
N TYR A 189 8.25 -3.22 -29.65
CA TYR A 189 7.42 -2.04 -29.45
C TYR A 189 7.99 -0.89 -30.29
N LYS A 190 7.19 -0.35 -31.21
CA LYS A 190 7.54 0.88 -31.94
C LYS A 190 6.57 1.99 -31.56
N THR A 191 7.07 3.05 -30.93
CA THR A 191 6.24 4.18 -30.51
C THR A 191 6.67 5.42 -31.28
N GLU A 192 5.71 6.08 -31.91
CA GLU A 192 5.83 7.31 -32.66
C GLU A 192 5.06 8.42 -31.97
N GLU A 193 5.58 9.64 -32.02
CA GLU A 193 4.90 10.84 -31.55
C GLU A 193 4.08 11.44 -32.70
N GLU A 194 2.78 11.61 -32.48
CA GLU A 194 1.87 12.25 -33.43
C GLU A 194 1.40 13.60 -32.86
N LEU A 195 1.52 14.67 -33.62
CA LEU A 195 0.96 15.99 -33.28
C LEU A 195 -0.43 16.09 -33.89
N LEU A 196 -1.44 16.31 -33.07
CA LEU A 196 -2.78 16.61 -33.54
C LEU A 196 -2.87 18.05 -34.07
N PRO A 197 -3.87 18.37 -34.92
CA PRO A 197 -4.12 19.76 -35.38
C PRO A 197 -4.26 20.77 -34.21
N SER A 198 -4.71 20.32 -33.06
CA SER A 198 -4.81 21.07 -31.79
C SER A 198 -3.46 21.31 -31.08
N LYS A 199 -2.32 20.92 -31.68
CA LYS A 199 -0.98 20.93 -31.10
C LYS A 199 -0.84 20.01 -29.85
N ALA A 200 -1.81 19.18 -29.55
CA ALA A 200 -1.70 18.18 -28.49
C ALA A 200 -0.81 17.03 -28.95
N LYS A 201 0.17 16.65 -28.11
CA LYS A 201 1.05 15.50 -28.34
C LYS A 201 0.32 14.21 -28.03
N MET A 202 0.33 13.29 -28.98
CA MET A 202 -0.16 11.92 -28.83
C MET A 202 0.95 10.94 -29.13
N PHE A 203 0.85 9.75 -28.55
CA PHE A 203 1.83 8.68 -28.76
C PHE A 203 1.12 7.47 -29.32
N LYS A 204 1.56 7.01 -30.48
CA LYS A 204 1.04 5.81 -31.12
C LYS A 204 2.04 4.68 -31.04
N THR A 205 1.64 3.59 -30.39
CA THR A 205 2.49 2.40 -30.22
C THR A 205 1.96 1.27 -31.10
N TYR A 206 2.87 0.63 -31.82
CA TYR A 206 2.64 -0.61 -32.55
C TYR A 206 3.36 -1.75 -31.83
N ILE A 207 2.71 -2.91 -31.78
CA ILE A 207 3.31 -4.15 -31.23
C ILE A 207 3.45 -5.16 -32.35
N PHE A 208 4.66 -5.70 -32.44
CA PHE A 208 5.02 -6.77 -33.37
C PHE A 208 5.36 -8.01 -32.59
N VAL A 209 4.88 -9.17 -33.03
CA VAL A 209 5.12 -10.49 -32.44
C VAL A 209 5.68 -11.37 -33.54
N GLY A 210 6.91 -11.85 -33.38
CA GLY A 210 7.58 -12.62 -34.42
C GLY A 210 7.78 -11.86 -35.75
N GLY A 211 7.75 -10.52 -35.70
CA GLY A 211 7.84 -9.67 -36.90
C GLY A 211 6.48 -9.18 -37.42
N ASP A 212 5.37 -9.83 -37.08
CA ASP A 212 4.03 -9.46 -37.53
C ASP A 212 3.40 -8.40 -36.63
N LYS A 213 2.75 -7.38 -37.23
CA LYS A 213 2.00 -6.37 -36.49
C LYS A 213 0.71 -6.98 -35.91
N VAL A 214 0.62 -7.04 -34.56
CA VAL A 214 -0.49 -7.65 -33.84
C VAL A 214 -1.49 -6.63 -33.32
N ALA A 215 -0.99 -5.48 -32.83
CA ALA A 215 -1.85 -4.46 -32.24
C ALA A 215 -1.25 -3.05 -32.36
N SER A 216 -2.10 -2.04 -32.14
CA SER A 216 -1.65 -0.66 -31.95
C SER A 216 -2.62 0.11 -31.05
N ALA A 217 -2.12 1.18 -30.42
CA ALA A 217 -2.93 2.11 -29.66
C ALA A 217 -2.33 3.50 -29.65
N THR A 218 -3.18 4.54 -29.53
CA THR A 218 -2.79 5.94 -29.39
C THR A 218 -3.29 6.47 -28.07
N GLU A 219 -2.40 7.15 -27.33
CA GLU A 219 -2.68 7.69 -25.99
C GLU A 219 -1.89 8.98 -25.76
N THR A 220 -2.23 9.69 -24.65
CA THR A 220 -1.63 10.98 -24.28
C THR A 220 -0.19 10.88 -23.74
N SER A 221 0.33 9.69 -23.51
CA SER A 221 1.73 9.48 -23.11
C SER A 221 2.25 8.15 -23.66
N LYS A 222 3.56 8.08 -23.89
CA LYS A 222 4.26 6.87 -24.35
C LYS A 222 3.91 5.65 -23.48
N LYS A 223 4.00 5.78 -22.15
CA LYS A 223 3.68 4.69 -21.21
C LYS A 223 2.25 4.19 -21.35
N LYS A 224 1.27 5.09 -21.51
CA LYS A 224 -0.14 4.71 -21.68
C LYS A 224 -0.38 4.04 -23.04
N SER A 225 0.24 4.54 -24.11
CA SER A 225 0.07 3.96 -25.45
C SER A 225 0.69 2.56 -25.54
N GLU A 226 1.87 2.35 -24.92
CA GLU A 226 2.50 1.03 -24.83
C GLU A 226 1.63 0.04 -24.06
N GLU A 227 1.11 0.42 -22.90
CA GLU A 227 0.25 -0.43 -22.06
C GLU A 227 -1.08 -0.78 -22.76
N LYS A 228 -1.70 0.23 -23.43
CA LYS A 228 -2.94 0.02 -24.17
C LYS A 228 -2.75 -0.86 -25.41
N ALA A 229 -1.63 -0.68 -26.11
CA ALA A 229 -1.27 -1.54 -27.23
C ALA A 229 -0.99 -2.98 -26.76
N ALA A 230 -0.29 -3.13 -25.62
CA ALA A 230 -0.03 -4.42 -25.00
C ALA A 230 -1.33 -5.12 -24.58
N GLN A 231 -2.29 -4.39 -24.02
CA GLN A 231 -3.62 -4.94 -23.72
C GLN A 231 -4.31 -5.50 -24.96
N ARG A 232 -4.29 -4.75 -26.06
CA ARG A 232 -4.89 -5.20 -27.32
C ARG A 232 -4.18 -6.41 -27.90
N ALA A 233 -2.84 -6.40 -27.89
CA ALA A 233 -2.04 -7.53 -28.35
C ALA A 233 -2.32 -8.79 -27.53
N PHE A 234 -2.36 -8.67 -26.19
CA PHE A 234 -2.68 -9.77 -25.29
C PHE A 234 -4.03 -10.42 -25.63
N TYR A 235 -5.09 -9.62 -25.80
CA TYR A 235 -6.40 -10.18 -26.16
C TYR A 235 -6.43 -10.76 -27.58
N THR A 236 -5.66 -10.23 -28.52
CA THR A 236 -5.57 -10.77 -29.87
C THR A 236 -4.88 -12.13 -29.89
N LEU A 237 -3.76 -12.26 -29.19
CA LEU A 237 -3.03 -13.51 -29.04
C LEU A 237 -3.88 -14.56 -28.30
N ASN A 238 -4.52 -14.16 -27.23
CA ASN A 238 -5.36 -15.01 -26.41
C ASN A 238 -6.56 -15.60 -27.18
N LYS A 239 -7.20 -14.81 -28.05
CA LYS A 239 -8.25 -15.32 -28.94
C LYS A 239 -7.73 -16.35 -29.93
N LYS A 240 -6.47 -16.23 -30.40
CA LYS A 240 -5.86 -17.16 -31.36
C LYS A 240 -5.41 -18.47 -30.70
N GLU A 241 -4.90 -18.40 -29.46
CA GLU A 241 -4.18 -19.52 -28.81
C GLU A 241 -4.89 -20.10 -27.58
N LYS A 242 -6.07 -19.58 -27.19
CA LYS A 242 -6.78 -19.96 -25.95
C LYS A 242 -5.87 -19.87 -24.70
N ILE A 243 -5.06 -18.83 -24.59
CA ILE A 243 -4.01 -18.68 -23.57
C ILE A 243 -4.55 -18.54 -22.13
N ILE A 244 -5.84 -18.16 -21.96
CA ILE A 244 -6.44 -17.88 -20.63
C ILE A 244 -7.13 -19.08 -19.97
N GLU A 245 -7.22 -20.24 -20.57
CA GLU A 245 -7.92 -21.38 -19.94
C GLU A 245 -7.11 -22.10 -18.85
N ARG A 246 -5.99 -21.51 -18.36
CA ARG A 246 -5.20 -22.15 -17.29
C ARG A 246 -4.61 -21.11 -16.34
N GLN A 247 -5.45 -20.53 -15.50
CA GLN A 247 -5.05 -20.06 -14.18
C GLN A 247 -6.24 -20.04 -13.23
#